data_86c0730f34b80fa384680bdaa0003860
#
_entry.id   86c0730f34b80fa384680bdaa0003860
#
_cell.length_a   1.000
_cell.length_b   1.000
_cell.length_c   1.000
_cell.angle_alpha   90.00
_cell.angle_beta   90.00
_cell.angle_gamma   90.00
#
_symmetry.space_group_name_H-M   'P 1'
#
loop_
_entity.id
_entity.type
_entity.pdbx_description
1 polymer ?
#
loop_
_entity_poly.entity_id
_entity_poly.type
_entity_poly.pdbx_seq_one_letter_code
_entity_poly.pdbx_strand_id
1 'polypeptide(L)'
;MTLYTLLGKVEDDSVKELSWFLDFAEEYLDFTKFGEAITPNIQADIVSQNESNYHFIQYKDDGKHCVTRPINSDLFIKASNFSKERKIFEDSLPYIKDIKDDFEVRKTINSVIYTCQQSIGCTLDALNNSNKAKKKNGNYFEILIRNTVKTCGINIDDKDEIVNLADTDETMKFEHDIILLNSKNEEKAIGQLKTSSKDRIDKIFLDKHMYNKLKKIDIPHFAIFLNDVQRKENKNKAVYGNKYTIGAVSAKNAERP
;
A
#
# COMPACT_ATOMS: atom_id res chain seq x y z
N MET A 1 -7.05 23.95 2.55
CA MET A 1 -7.12 22.80 1.62
C MET A 1 -8.56 22.30 1.59
N THR A 2 -9.16 21.99 0.44
CA THR A 2 -10.51 21.44 0.33
C THR A 2 -10.47 20.02 -0.24
N LEU A 3 -11.53 19.23 -0.03
CA LEU A 3 -11.63 17.88 -0.62
C LEU A 3 -11.60 17.94 -2.15
N TYR A 4 -12.20 18.97 -2.75
CA TYR A 4 -12.18 19.19 -4.19
C TYR A 4 -10.75 19.39 -4.73
N THR A 5 -9.94 20.19 -4.04
CA THR A 5 -8.52 20.39 -4.42
C THR A 5 -7.73 19.09 -4.34
N LEU A 6 -7.94 18.28 -3.29
CA LEU A 6 -7.28 16.98 -3.12
C LEU A 6 -7.73 16.00 -4.22
N LEU A 7 -9.02 15.97 -4.56
CA LEU A 7 -9.55 15.14 -5.65
C LEU A 7 -8.91 15.52 -7.00
N GLY A 8 -8.78 16.80 -7.30
CA GLY A 8 -8.12 17.27 -8.53
C GLY A 8 -6.68 16.74 -8.64
N LYS A 9 -5.93 16.71 -7.53
CA LYS A 9 -4.56 16.19 -7.50
C LYS A 9 -4.46 14.68 -7.75
N VAL A 10 -5.39 13.88 -7.21
CA VAL A 10 -5.39 12.42 -7.44
C VAL A 10 -6.07 12.01 -8.75
N GLU A 11 -6.79 12.90 -9.41
CA GLU A 11 -7.34 12.66 -10.74
C GLU A 11 -6.35 13.04 -11.86
N ASP A 12 -5.37 13.89 -11.57
CA ASP A 12 -4.30 14.23 -12.48
C ASP A 12 -3.38 13.02 -12.75
N ASP A 13 -3.27 12.63 -14.02
CA ASP A 13 -2.52 11.45 -14.47
C ASP A 13 -1.03 11.74 -14.75
N SER A 14 -0.50 12.89 -14.31
CA SER A 14 0.94 13.18 -14.40
C SER A 14 1.78 12.17 -13.60
N VAL A 15 3.04 12.02 -13.99
CA VAL A 15 4.01 11.18 -13.26
C VAL A 15 4.17 11.72 -11.83
N LYS A 16 4.14 10.81 -10.87
CA LYS A 16 4.26 11.12 -9.43
C LYS A 16 5.58 10.59 -8.89
N GLU A 17 6.39 11.51 -8.37
CA GLU A 17 7.62 11.18 -7.65
C GLU A 17 7.31 10.94 -6.16
N LEU A 18 8.29 10.39 -5.41
CA LEU A 18 8.11 10.09 -3.98
C LEU A 18 7.71 11.32 -3.17
N SER A 19 8.30 12.47 -3.45
CA SER A 19 7.99 13.74 -2.80
C SER A 19 6.51 14.12 -2.93
N TRP A 20 5.90 13.88 -4.11
CA TRP A 20 4.49 14.16 -4.31
C TRP A 20 3.59 13.37 -3.32
N PHE A 21 3.92 12.11 -3.03
CA PHE A 21 3.16 11.30 -2.08
C PHE A 21 3.27 11.84 -0.65
N LEU A 22 4.46 12.29 -0.28
CA LEU A 22 4.73 12.88 1.03
C LEU A 22 4.00 14.21 1.20
N ASP A 23 4.08 15.09 0.19
CA ASP A 23 3.39 16.39 0.18
C ASP A 23 1.87 16.20 0.20
N PHE A 24 1.36 15.24 -0.59
CA PHE A 24 -0.09 14.93 -0.59
C PHE A 24 -0.57 14.42 0.76
N ALA A 25 0.21 13.57 1.43
CA ALA A 25 -0.14 13.09 2.77
C ALA A 25 -0.18 14.23 3.78
N GLU A 26 0.77 15.16 3.74
CA GLU A 26 0.81 16.35 4.60
C GLU A 26 -0.41 17.23 4.37
N GLU A 27 -0.78 17.48 3.13
CA GLU A 27 -1.98 18.24 2.77
C GLU A 27 -3.28 17.56 3.20
N TYR A 28 -3.36 16.23 3.09
CA TYR A 28 -4.51 15.47 3.55
C TYR A 28 -4.62 15.48 5.07
N LEU A 29 -3.51 15.37 5.78
CA LEU A 29 -3.47 15.49 7.24
C LEU A 29 -3.87 16.90 7.70
N ASP A 30 -3.44 17.95 6.99
CA ASP A 30 -3.90 19.32 7.23
C ASP A 30 -5.40 19.49 6.98
N PHE A 31 -5.93 18.80 5.97
CA PHE A 31 -7.37 18.79 5.68
C PHE A 31 -8.18 18.09 6.79
N THR A 32 -7.73 16.93 7.27
CA THR A 32 -8.46 16.14 8.28
C THR A 32 -8.18 16.56 9.71
N LYS A 33 -7.07 17.27 9.96
CA LYS A 33 -6.60 17.62 11.31
C LYS A 33 -6.50 16.41 12.26
N PHE A 34 -6.15 15.24 11.70
CA PHE A 34 -6.10 14.02 12.49
C PHE A 34 -5.09 14.11 13.64
N GLY A 35 -5.60 13.94 14.85
CA GLY A 35 -4.82 13.99 16.08
C GLY A 35 -4.60 15.39 16.66
N GLU A 36 -5.17 16.43 16.07
CA GLU A 36 -5.23 17.78 16.64
C GLU A 36 -6.49 17.98 17.50
N ALA A 37 -6.48 19.02 18.34
CA ALA A 37 -7.67 19.40 19.07
C ALA A 37 -8.78 19.86 18.11
N ILE A 38 -10.02 19.48 18.40
CA ILE A 38 -11.19 19.83 17.59
C ILE A 38 -11.32 21.35 17.49
N THR A 39 -11.26 21.86 16.26
CA THR A 39 -11.52 23.27 15.96
C THR A 39 -12.81 23.41 15.15
N PRO A 40 -13.55 24.55 15.23
CA PRO A 40 -14.88 24.70 14.63
C PRO A 40 -14.95 24.64 13.10
N ASN A 41 -13.83 24.60 12.39
CA ASN A 41 -13.76 24.61 10.91
C ASN A 41 -13.25 23.27 10.35
N ILE A 42 -13.74 22.17 10.88
CA ILE A 42 -13.31 20.83 10.45
C ILE A 42 -13.95 20.50 9.12
N GLN A 43 -13.13 20.15 8.13
CA GLN A 43 -13.57 19.65 6.82
C GLN A 43 -13.77 18.13 6.81
N ALA A 44 -13.41 17.45 7.90
CA ALA A 44 -13.65 16.05 8.11
C ALA A 44 -13.86 15.74 9.60
N ASP A 45 -14.86 14.91 9.90
CA ASP A 45 -15.06 14.35 11.25
C ASP A 45 -14.41 12.98 11.36
N ILE A 46 -13.99 12.61 12.55
CA ILE A 46 -13.38 11.32 12.84
C ILE A 46 -14.38 10.48 13.62
N VAL A 47 -14.75 9.33 13.07
CA VAL A 47 -15.65 8.38 13.72
C VAL A 47 -14.88 7.10 14.05
N SER A 48 -14.81 6.77 15.34
CA SER A 48 -14.20 5.51 15.78
C SER A 48 -15.11 4.34 15.42
N GLN A 49 -14.53 3.31 14.77
CA GLN A 49 -15.21 2.06 14.52
C GLN A 49 -14.95 1.04 15.65
N ASN A 50 -13.74 1.07 16.18
CA ASN A 50 -13.26 0.32 17.36
C ASN A 50 -11.97 0.98 17.87
N GLU A 51 -11.30 0.37 18.85
CA GLU A 51 -10.11 0.95 19.50
C GLU A 51 -8.98 1.35 18.55
N SER A 52 -8.86 0.68 17.40
CA SER A 52 -7.73 0.86 16.46
C SER A 52 -8.14 1.28 15.04
N ASN A 53 -9.45 1.35 14.75
CA ASN A 53 -9.93 1.69 13.41
C ASN A 53 -10.88 2.88 13.44
N TYR A 54 -10.62 3.82 12.55
CA TYR A 54 -11.38 5.05 12.39
C TYR A 54 -11.83 5.20 10.95
N HIS A 55 -12.89 6.00 10.76
CA HIS A 55 -13.31 6.53 9.46
C HIS A 55 -13.28 8.03 9.52
N PHE A 56 -13.01 8.68 8.40
CA PHE A 56 -13.32 10.10 8.24
C PHE A 56 -14.68 10.27 7.57
N ILE A 57 -15.45 11.25 8.04
CA ILE A 57 -16.59 11.81 7.33
C ILE A 57 -16.08 13.07 6.65
N GLN A 58 -15.86 13.02 5.35
CA GLN A 58 -15.31 14.11 4.56
C GLN A 58 -16.46 14.92 3.93
N TYR A 59 -16.42 16.23 4.08
CA TYR A 59 -17.44 17.13 3.55
C TYR A 59 -17.05 17.67 2.19
N LYS A 60 -18.00 17.64 1.25
CA LYS A 60 -17.88 18.19 -0.10
C LYS A 60 -18.41 19.62 -0.12
N ASP A 61 -17.95 20.42 -1.09
CA ASP A 61 -18.37 21.83 -1.25
C ASP A 61 -19.88 21.97 -1.54
N ASP A 62 -20.56 20.93 -2.02
CA ASP A 62 -22.00 20.88 -2.26
C ASP A 62 -22.84 20.52 -1.01
N GLY A 63 -22.20 20.47 0.15
CA GLY A 63 -22.83 20.10 1.43
C GLY A 63 -23.07 18.60 1.62
N LYS A 64 -22.72 17.77 0.65
CA LYS A 64 -22.74 16.31 0.81
C LYS A 64 -21.50 15.85 1.56
N HIS A 65 -21.58 14.64 2.08
CA HIS A 65 -20.45 14.00 2.73
C HIS A 65 -20.20 12.60 2.19
N CYS A 66 -19.00 12.08 2.41
CA CYS A 66 -18.67 10.68 2.17
C CYS A 66 -17.92 10.11 3.37
N VAL A 67 -18.19 8.84 3.66
CA VAL A 67 -17.46 8.08 4.68
C VAL A 67 -16.30 7.36 4.01
N THR A 68 -15.11 7.50 4.56
CA THR A 68 -13.91 6.86 4.01
C THR A 68 -13.85 5.38 4.36
N ARG A 69 -12.91 4.69 3.73
CA ARG A 69 -12.45 3.37 4.18
C ARG A 69 -11.95 3.43 5.63
N PRO A 70 -11.93 2.28 6.35
CA PRO A 70 -11.35 2.24 7.68
C PRO A 70 -9.83 2.46 7.59
N ILE A 71 -9.32 3.24 8.52
CA ILE A 71 -7.88 3.47 8.73
C ILE A 71 -7.46 2.87 10.07
N ASN A 72 -6.25 2.32 10.12
CA ASN A 72 -5.64 1.86 11.36
C ASN A 72 -4.88 3.03 12.00
N SER A 73 -5.32 3.48 13.18
CA SER A 73 -4.71 4.59 13.90
C SER A 73 -3.30 4.32 14.40
N ASP A 74 -2.91 3.05 14.56
CA ASP A 74 -1.56 2.68 15.02
C ASP A 74 -0.51 2.87 13.91
N LEU A 75 -0.96 2.91 12.65
CA LEU A 75 -0.11 3.11 11.47
C LEU A 75 -0.28 4.50 10.85
N PHE A 76 -1.47 5.10 10.96
CA PHE A 76 -1.75 6.40 10.37
C PHE A 76 -1.21 7.52 11.25
N ILE A 77 -0.25 8.26 10.75
CA ILE A 77 0.50 9.27 11.52
C ILE A 77 -0.39 10.49 11.78
N LYS A 78 -0.31 11.03 12.99
CA LYS A 78 -1.00 12.28 13.35
C LYS A 78 -0.39 13.46 12.61
N ALA A 79 -1.19 14.47 12.28
CA ALA A 79 -0.75 15.68 11.57
C ALA A 79 0.46 16.35 12.25
N SER A 80 0.42 16.49 13.58
CA SER A 80 1.51 17.09 14.38
C SER A 80 2.85 16.36 14.30
N ASN A 81 2.86 15.07 13.93
CA ASN A 81 4.04 14.22 13.94
C ASN A 81 4.58 13.96 12.52
N PHE A 82 3.77 14.18 11.48
CA PHE A 82 4.08 13.73 10.14
C PHE A 82 5.39 14.31 9.59
N SER A 83 5.64 15.59 9.77
CA SER A 83 6.87 16.25 9.29
C SER A 83 8.14 15.62 9.90
N LYS A 84 8.09 15.25 11.20
CA LYS A 84 9.21 14.54 11.87
C LYS A 84 9.41 13.14 11.29
N GLU A 85 8.34 12.37 11.18
CA GLU A 85 8.39 10.99 10.66
C GLU A 85 8.78 10.95 9.19
N ARG A 86 8.32 11.92 8.39
CA ARG A 86 8.74 12.14 7.00
C ARG A 86 10.25 12.31 6.89
N LYS A 87 10.83 13.16 7.74
CA LYS A 87 12.28 13.38 7.73
C LYS A 87 13.05 12.10 8.05
N ILE A 88 12.64 11.34 9.07
CA ILE A 88 13.25 10.05 9.41
C ILE A 88 13.15 9.09 8.22
N PHE A 89 11.98 9.04 7.56
CA PHE A 89 11.76 8.22 6.37
C PHE A 89 12.73 8.59 5.23
N GLU A 90 12.78 9.87 4.83
CA GLU A 90 13.63 10.35 3.75
C GLU A 90 15.12 10.12 4.05
N ASP A 91 15.57 10.39 5.28
CA ASP A 91 16.96 10.21 5.71
C ASP A 91 17.36 8.73 5.78
N SER A 92 16.40 7.83 6.01
CA SER A 92 16.68 6.39 6.23
C SER A 92 16.76 5.58 4.94
N LEU A 93 16.00 5.94 3.90
CA LEU A 93 15.89 5.13 2.68
C LEU A 93 17.23 4.85 2.00
N PRO A 94 18.16 5.81 1.83
CA PRO A 94 19.46 5.56 1.20
C PRO A 94 20.33 4.56 1.98
N TYR A 95 20.09 4.43 3.29
CA TYR A 95 20.85 3.59 4.21
C TYR A 95 20.09 2.36 4.71
N ILE A 96 19.04 1.96 3.98
CA ILE A 96 18.13 0.88 4.42
C ILE A 96 18.84 -0.43 4.75
N LYS A 97 19.95 -0.74 4.07
CA LYS A 97 20.75 -1.94 4.30
C LYS A 97 21.43 -1.93 5.67
N ASP A 98 21.81 -0.76 6.15
CA ASP A 98 22.55 -0.58 7.39
C ASP A 98 21.62 -0.53 8.62
N ILE A 99 20.37 -0.11 8.40
CA ILE A 99 19.35 0.09 9.44
C ILE A 99 18.26 -0.97 9.44
N LYS A 100 18.41 -2.04 8.67
CA LYS A 100 17.40 -3.10 8.49
C LYS A 100 16.89 -3.73 9.78
N ASP A 101 17.69 -3.75 10.83
CA ASP A 101 17.38 -4.34 12.13
C ASP A 101 16.85 -3.29 13.14
N ASP A 102 16.81 -2.01 12.79
CA ASP A 102 16.21 -0.97 13.61
C ASP A 102 14.68 -1.03 13.54
N PHE A 103 14.07 -1.47 14.63
CA PHE A 103 12.61 -1.64 14.72
C PHE A 103 11.87 -0.30 14.59
N GLU A 104 12.35 0.77 15.22
CA GLU A 104 11.67 2.07 15.21
C GLU A 104 11.71 2.70 13.81
N VAL A 105 12.87 2.62 13.15
CA VAL A 105 12.99 3.12 11.76
C VAL A 105 12.09 2.32 10.82
N ARG A 106 12.04 0.99 10.93
CA ARG A 106 11.13 0.17 10.12
C ARG A 106 9.66 0.51 10.39
N LYS A 107 9.30 0.76 11.64
CA LYS A 107 7.97 1.19 12.02
C LYS A 107 7.62 2.53 11.37
N THR A 108 8.54 3.52 11.45
CA THR A 108 8.37 4.82 10.79
C THR A 108 8.19 4.66 9.28
N ILE A 109 9.03 3.87 8.60
CA ILE A 109 8.89 3.62 7.15
C ILE A 109 7.50 3.05 6.83
N ASN A 110 7.06 2.03 7.57
CA ASN A 110 5.73 1.45 7.36
C ASN A 110 4.60 2.46 7.59
N SER A 111 4.70 3.28 8.63
CA SER A 111 3.68 4.28 8.97
C SER A 111 3.62 5.41 7.95
N VAL A 112 4.75 5.87 7.43
CA VAL A 112 4.78 6.90 6.37
C VAL A 112 4.15 6.36 5.08
N ILE A 113 4.56 5.17 4.61
CA ILE A 113 3.97 4.52 3.43
C ILE A 113 2.46 4.33 3.61
N TYR A 114 2.05 3.83 4.79
CA TYR A 114 0.64 3.62 5.11
C TYR A 114 -0.13 4.94 5.08
N THR A 115 0.39 5.98 5.71
CA THR A 115 -0.24 7.32 5.76
C THR A 115 -0.37 7.91 4.36
N CYS A 116 0.68 7.89 3.54
CA CYS A 116 0.64 8.36 2.15
C CYS A 116 -0.45 7.64 1.35
N GLN A 117 -0.46 6.31 1.38
CA GLN A 117 -1.41 5.53 0.59
C GLN A 117 -2.85 5.67 1.10
N GLN A 118 -3.06 5.74 2.41
CA GLN A 118 -4.42 5.91 2.95
C GLN A 118 -4.95 7.32 2.72
N SER A 119 -4.12 8.35 2.75
CA SER A 119 -4.51 9.71 2.39
C SER A 119 -5.08 9.78 0.97
N ILE A 120 -4.40 9.14 0.01
CA ILE A 120 -4.88 9.00 -1.36
C ILE A 120 -6.17 8.18 -1.41
N GLY A 121 -6.18 7.03 -0.73
CA GLY A 121 -7.31 6.13 -0.70
C GLY A 121 -8.58 6.77 -0.15
N CYS A 122 -8.48 7.47 0.96
CA CYS A 122 -9.59 8.20 1.57
C CYS A 122 -10.08 9.35 0.68
N THR A 123 -9.18 10.06 0.01
CA THR A 123 -9.55 11.07 -0.98
C THR A 123 -10.34 10.44 -2.14
N LEU A 124 -9.87 9.31 -2.67
CA LEU A 124 -10.53 8.59 -3.77
C LEU A 124 -11.90 8.00 -3.38
N ASP A 125 -12.18 7.76 -2.09
CA ASP A 125 -13.47 7.30 -1.61
C ASP A 125 -14.58 8.35 -1.84
N ALA A 126 -14.22 9.62 -2.07
CA ALA A 126 -15.17 10.67 -2.46
C ALA A 126 -15.58 10.63 -3.95
N LEU A 127 -14.94 9.80 -4.78
CA LEU A 127 -15.33 9.61 -6.18
C LEU A 127 -16.64 8.83 -6.30
N ASN A 128 -17.51 9.25 -7.21
CA ASN A 128 -18.77 8.54 -7.46
C ASN A 128 -18.55 7.16 -8.14
N ASN A 129 -17.44 6.98 -8.87
CA ASN A 129 -17.11 5.74 -9.55
C ASN A 129 -16.15 4.91 -8.72
N SER A 130 -16.68 3.93 -7.97
CA SER A 130 -15.89 3.07 -7.08
C SER A 130 -14.86 2.20 -7.82
N ASN A 131 -15.12 1.79 -9.06
CA ASN A 131 -14.16 0.99 -9.84
C ASN A 131 -12.97 1.85 -10.29
N LYS A 132 -13.21 3.09 -10.75
CA LYS A 132 -12.17 4.07 -11.04
C LYS A 132 -11.33 4.34 -9.80
N ALA A 133 -11.97 4.57 -8.64
CA ALA A 133 -11.30 4.79 -7.37
C ALA A 133 -10.39 3.61 -6.98
N LYS A 134 -10.88 2.38 -7.05
CA LYS A 134 -10.10 1.17 -6.74
C LYS A 134 -8.89 1.00 -7.66
N LYS A 135 -9.09 1.21 -8.99
CA LYS A 135 -7.99 1.11 -9.96
C LYS A 135 -6.92 2.15 -9.68
N LYS A 136 -7.30 3.43 -9.52
CA LYS A 136 -6.34 4.50 -9.19
C LYS A 136 -5.61 4.22 -7.86
N ASN A 137 -6.34 3.77 -6.85
CA ASN A 137 -5.74 3.45 -5.54
C ASN A 137 -4.67 2.33 -5.65
N GLY A 138 -4.90 1.31 -6.47
CA GLY A 138 -3.90 0.27 -6.74
C GLY A 138 -2.68 0.83 -7.47
N ASN A 139 -2.90 1.58 -8.54
CA ASN A 139 -1.81 2.20 -9.32
C ASN A 139 -0.93 3.13 -8.45
N TYR A 140 -1.53 3.96 -7.60
CA TYR A 140 -0.78 4.82 -6.70
C TYR A 140 0.07 4.02 -5.70
N PHE A 141 -0.44 2.91 -5.19
CA PHE A 141 0.34 2.05 -4.30
C PHE A 141 1.56 1.46 -5.01
N GLU A 142 1.40 0.98 -6.23
CA GLU A 142 2.50 0.47 -7.04
C GLU A 142 3.56 1.54 -7.29
N ILE A 143 3.15 2.76 -7.68
CA ILE A 143 4.07 3.89 -7.92
C ILE A 143 4.80 4.29 -6.61
N LEU A 144 4.08 4.39 -5.49
CA LEU A 144 4.67 4.73 -4.19
C LEU A 144 5.76 3.73 -3.79
N ILE A 145 5.46 2.42 -3.87
CA ILE A 145 6.44 1.40 -3.50
C ILE A 145 7.62 1.38 -4.46
N ARG A 146 7.40 1.49 -5.78
CA ARG A 146 8.49 1.56 -6.77
C ARG A 146 9.41 2.75 -6.50
N ASN A 147 8.87 3.94 -6.22
CA ASN A 147 9.66 5.13 -5.91
C ASN A 147 10.42 4.96 -4.60
N THR A 148 9.81 4.38 -3.58
CA THR A 148 10.48 4.06 -2.31
C THR A 148 11.67 3.13 -2.54
N VAL A 149 11.49 2.05 -3.30
CA VAL A 149 12.55 1.08 -3.61
C VAL A 149 13.68 1.72 -4.44
N LYS A 150 13.34 2.56 -5.42
CA LYS A 150 14.34 3.34 -6.18
C LYS A 150 15.15 4.26 -5.28
N THR A 151 14.53 4.94 -4.34
CA THR A 151 15.21 5.82 -3.38
C THR A 151 16.18 5.04 -2.47
N CYS A 152 15.92 3.75 -2.22
CA CYS A 152 16.86 2.85 -1.54
C CYS A 152 18.08 2.47 -2.41
N GLY A 153 18.23 3.00 -3.62
CA GLY A 153 19.32 2.68 -4.53
C GLY A 153 19.21 1.29 -5.17
N ILE A 154 18.00 0.73 -5.25
CA ILE A 154 17.73 -0.56 -5.87
C ILE A 154 17.21 -0.33 -7.30
N ASN A 155 17.88 -0.96 -8.28
CA ASN A 155 17.40 -0.95 -9.66
C ASN A 155 16.14 -1.81 -9.76
N ILE A 156 15.14 -1.29 -10.46
CA ILE A 156 13.88 -2.01 -10.70
C ILE A 156 13.45 -1.94 -12.16
N ASP A 157 12.68 -2.95 -12.57
CA ASP A 157 11.90 -2.96 -13.81
C ASP A 157 10.43 -3.27 -13.49
N ASP A 158 9.54 -2.97 -14.40
CA ASP A 158 8.09 -3.22 -14.28
C ASP A 158 7.50 -3.70 -15.61
N LYS A 159 8.34 -4.28 -16.48
CA LYS A 159 7.91 -4.75 -17.78
C LYS A 159 7.11 -6.04 -17.67
N ASP A 160 6.06 -6.08 -18.48
CA ASP A 160 5.37 -7.33 -18.77
C ASP A 160 6.30 -8.26 -19.53
N GLU A 161 6.25 -9.53 -19.19
CA GLU A 161 7.05 -10.55 -19.87
C GLU A 161 6.15 -11.55 -20.58
N ILE A 162 6.50 -11.83 -21.84
CA ILE A 162 5.82 -12.84 -22.66
C ILE A 162 6.73 -14.08 -22.74
N VAL A 163 6.21 -15.21 -22.27
CA VAL A 163 6.91 -16.50 -22.27
C VAL A 163 6.21 -17.47 -23.21
N ASN A 164 6.97 -18.09 -24.12
CA ASN A 164 6.43 -19.12 -25.01
C ASN A 164 6.15 -20.40 -24.21
N LEU A 165 5.01 -21.01 -24.46
CA LEU A 165 4.69 -22.33 -23.93
C LEU A 165 5.43 -23.40 -24.75
N ALA A 166 6.09 -24.35 -24.06
CA ALA A 166 6.82 -25.40 -24.71
C ALA A 166 5.88 -26.24 -25.59
N ASP A 167 6.37 -26.59 -26.78
CA ASP A 167 5.68 -27.44 -27.74
C ASP A 167 4.37 -26.88 -28.33
N THR A 168 4.13 -25.58 -28.22
CA THR A 168 2.98 -24.90 -28.82
C THR A 168 3.38 -23.55 -29.41
N ASP A 169 2.52 -22.98 -30.28
CA ASP A 169 2.66 -21.59 -30.75
C ASP A 169 2.01 -20.57 -29.76
N GLU A 170 1.60 -21.04 -28.60
CA GLU A 170 0.94 -20.19 -27.59
C GLU A 170 1.95 -19.49 -26.70
N THR A 171 1.55 -18.32 -26.19
CA THR A 171 2.33 -17.51 -25.26
C THR A 171 1.55 -17.25 -23.98
N MET A 172 2.26 -17.08 -22.87
CA MET A 172 1.70 -16.61 -21.60
C MET A 172 2.33 -15.27 -21.24
N LYS A 173 1.47 -14.28 -20.94
CA LYS A 173 1.89 -12.97 -20.45
C LYS A 173 1.92 -12.97 -18.95
N PHE A 174 3.06 -12.58 -18.36
CA PHE A 174 3.22 -12.31 -16.95
C PHE A 174 3.28 -10.80 -16.71
N GLU A 175 2.40 -10.30 -15.85
CA GLU A 175 2.37 -8.92 -15.43
C GLU A 175 2.96 -8.82 -14.00
N HIS A 176 4.14 -8.20 -13.92
CA HIS A 176 4.85 -8.04 -12.65
C HIS A 176 4.72 -6.60 -12.16
N ASP A 177 4.29 -6.41 -10.91
CA ASP A 177 4.17 -5.06 -10.36
C ASP A 177 5.56 -4.43 -10.10
N ILE A 178 6.57 -5.26 -9.82
CA ILE A 178 7.97 -4.83 -9.62
C ILE A 178 8.93 -6.01 -9.82
N ILE A 179 10.03 -5.78 -10.52
CA ILE A 179 11.15 -6.70 -10.65
C ILE A 179 12.38 -6.04 -10.04
N LEU A 180 13.00 -6.67 -9.05
CA LEU A 180 14.24 -6.18 -8.46
C LEU A 180 15.43 -6.68 -9.27
N LEU A 181 16.32 -5.76 -9.64
CA LEU A 181 17.50 -6.03 -10.45
C LEU A 181 18.78 -5.89 -9.59
N ASN A 182 19.82 -6.64 -9.98
CA ASN A 182 21.15 -6.40 -9.43
C ASN A 182 21.88 -5.30 -10.21
N SER A 183 23.13 -5.03 -9.82
CA SER A 183 23.98 -4.02 -10.48
C SER A 183 24.31 -4.32 -11.96
N LYS A 184 24.06 -5.56 -12.41
CA LYS A 184 24.22 -5.97 -13.83
C LYS A 184 22.91 -5.97 -14.59
N ASN A 185 21.82 -5.44 -14.00
CA ASN A 185 20.46 -5.48 -14.53
C ASN A 185 19.89 -6.90 -14.72
N GLU A 186 20.38 -7.88 -13.95
CA GLU A 186 19.80 -9.22 -13.93
C GLU A 186 18.68 -9.27 -12.86
N GLU A 187 17.60 -9.98 -13.17
CA GLU A 187 16.47 -10.21 -12.27
C GLU A 187 16.89 -10.99 -11.02
N LYS A 188 16.52 -10.51 -9.85
CA LYS A 188 16.85 -11.14 -8.57
C LYS A 188 15.63 -11.50 -7.74
N ALA A 189 14.55 -10.76 -7.86
CA ALA A 189 13.28 -11.09 -7.21
C ALA A 189 12.13 -10.44 -7.96
N ILE A 190 10.97 -11.07 -7.93
CA ILE A 190 9.73 -10.58 -8.54
C ILE A 190 8.72 -10.29 -7.45
N GLY A 191 8.09 -9.11 -7.51
CA GLY A 191 7.15 -8.65 -6.50
C GLY A 191 5.76 -8.37 -7.03
N GLN A 192 4.78 -8.61 -6.15
CA GLN A 192 3.39 -8.21 -6.33
C GLN A 192 3.04 -7.15 -5.28
N LEU A 193 2.43 -6.05 -5.69
CA LEU A 193 2.10 -4.89 -4.85
C LEU A 193 0.58 -4.73 -4.79
N LYS A 194 -0.03 -4.99 -3.64
CA LYS A 194 -1.48 -5.00 -3.52
C LYS A 194 -1.93 -4.25 -2.27
N THR A 195 -2.95 -3.42 -2.40
CA THR A 195 -3.53 -2.70 -1.25
C THR A 195 -4.31 -3.62 -0.30
N SER A 196 -4.61 -4.85 -0.71
CA SER A 196 -5.32 -5.86 0.10
C SER A 196 -4.87 -7.25 -0.30
N SER A 197 -4.71 -8.13 0.68
CA SER A 197 -4.39 -9.55 0.49
C SER A 197 -5.59 -10.41 0.08
N LYS A 198 -6.81 -9.87 0.21
CA LYS A 198 -8.03 -10.63 -0.05
C LYS A 198 -8.06 -11.18 -1.48
N ASP A 199 -8.28 -12.50 -1.58
CA ASP A 199 -8.43 -13.24 -2.85
C ASP A 199 -7.24 -13.08 -3.83
N ARG A 200 -6.03 -12.79 -3.32
CA ARG A 200 -4.85 -12.52 -4.16
C ARG A 200 -3.60 -13.31 -3.80
N ILE A 201 -3.54 -13.92 -2.62
CA ILE A 201 -2.35 -14.65 -2.16
C ILE A 201 -2.12 -15.90 -2.99
N ASP A 202 -3.16 -16.67 -3.27
CA ASP A 202 -3.13 -17.88 -4.10
C ASP A 202 -2.65 -17.58 -5.53
N LYS A 203 -3.08 -16.44 -6.11
CA LYS A 203 -2.58 -16.02 -7.42
C LYS A 203 -1.06 -15.80 -7.40
N ILE A 204 -0.51 -15.21 -6.36
CA ILE A 204 0.94 -14.96 -6.24
C ILE A 204 1.72 -16.27 -6.25
N PHE A 205 1.26 -17.30 -5.54
CA PHE A 205 1.87 -18.61 -5.55
C PHE A 205 1.78 -19.30 -6.92
N LEU A 206 0.63 -19.16 -7.57
CA LEU A 206 0.43 -19.71 -8.90
C LEU A 206 1.34 -19.02 -9.93
N ASP A 207 1.38 -17.69 -9.91
CA ASP A 207 2.25 -16.91 -10.81
C ASP A 207 3.73 -17.30 -10.62
N LYS A 208 4.20 -17.43 -9.37
CA LYS A 208 5.54 -17.92 -9.06
C LYS A 208 5.80 -19.30 -9.68
N HIS A 209 4.88 -20.24 -9.41
CA HIS A 209 5.05 -21.62 -9.89
C HIS A 209 5.10 -21.68 -11.40
N MET A 210 4.19 -21.01 -12.08
CA MET A 210 4.11 -21.02 -13.54
C MET A 210 5.31 -20.30 -14.18
N TYR A 211 5.67 -19.12 -13.66
CA TYR A 211 6.80 -18.36 -14.19
C TYR A 211 8.11 -19.14 -14.07
N ASN A 212 8.44 -19.62 -12.87
CA ASN A 212 9.68 -20.36 -12.64
C ASN A 212 9.75 -21.63 -13.46
N LYS A 213 8.61 -22.35 -13.60
CA LYS A 213 8.52 -23.57 -14.40
C LYS A 213 8.74 -23.31 -15.89
N LEU A 214 8.10 -22.29 -16.45
CA LEU A 214 8.19 -21.97 -17.88
C LEU A 214 9.55 -21.39 -18.26
N LYS A 215 10.11 -20.54 -17.42
CA LYS A 215 11.44 -19.96 -17.63
C LYS A 215 12.58 -20.92 -17.26
N LYS A 216 12.28 -22.04 -16.59
CA LYS A 216 13.29 -23.00 -16.06
C LYS A 216 14.29 -22.32 -15.13
N ILE A 217 13.81 -21.43 -14.27
CA ILE A 217 14.58 -20.66 -13.28
C ILE A 217 13.96 -20.83 -11.90
N ASP A 218 14.68 -20.41 -10.86
CA ASP A 218 14.16 -20.33 -9.49
C ASP A 218 14.44 -18.92 -8.93
N ILE A 219 13.58 -17.98 -9.29
CA ILE A 219 13.62 -16.61 -8.79
C ILE A 219 12.67 -16.47 -7.60
N PRO A 220 13.12 -15.85 -6.48
CA PRO A 220 12.26 -15.53 -5.35
C PRO A 220 11.11 -14.62 -5.77
N HIS A 221 9.90 -14.92 -5.29
CA HIS A 221 8.74 -14.04 -5.41
C HIS A 221 8.36 -13.54 -4.03
N PHE A 222 7.95 -12.26 -3.96
CA PHE A 222 7.47 -11.64 -2.74
C PHE A 222 6.18 -10.85 -2.99
N ALA A 223 5.49 -10.50 -1.94
CA ALA A 223 4.33 -9.61 -2.02
C ALA A 223 4.37 -8.57 -0.91
N ILE A 224 3.99 -7.35 -1.26
CA ILE A 224 3.79 -6.25 -0.32
C ILE A 224 2.29 -5.94 -0.27
N PHE A 225 1.73 -6.03 0.94
CA PHE A 225 0.34 -5.69 1.20
C PHE A 225 0.28 -4.46 2.10
N LEU A 226 -0.54 -3.47 1.71
CA LEU A 226 -0.74 -2.27 2.53
C LEU A 226 -1.48 -2.60 3.83
N ASN A 227 -2.51 -3.43 3.75
CA ASN A 227 -3.34 -3.81 4.89
C ASN A 227 -3.05 -5.25 5.28
N ASP A 228 -3.04 -5.50 6.61
CA ASP A 228 -2.91 -6.85 7.14
C ASP A 228 -4.04 -7.75 6.62
N VAL A 229 -3.78 -9.02 6.72
CA VAL A 229 -4.68 -10.07 6.27
C VAL A 229 -5.99 -10.04 7.05
N GLN A 230 -7.11 -10.04 6.35
CA GLN A 230 -8.43 -10.09 6.98
C GLN A 230 -8.61 -11.39 7.77
N ARG A 231 -8.76 -11.24 9.07
CA ARG A 231 -9.04 -12.36 9.98
C ARG A 231 -10.52 -12.38 10.30
N LYS A 232 -11.19 -13.52 10.08
CA LYS A 232 -12.51 -13.74 10.67
C LYS A 232 -12.33 -14.17 12.11
N GLU A 233 -12.86 -13.39 13.04
CA GLU A 233 -13.01 -13.85 14.42
C GLU A 233 -13.92 -15.08 14.47
N ASN A 234 -13.42 -16.17 15.04
CA ASN A 234 -14.25 -17.32 15.26
C ASN A 234 -15.02 -17.14 16.58
N LYS A 235 -16.35 -17.23 16.53
CA LYS A 235 -17.20 -17.16 17.72
C LYS A 235 -16.84 -18.21 18.78
N ASN A 236 -16.15 -19.29 18.38
CA ASN A 236 -15.68 -20.37 19.25
C ASN A 236 -14.14 -20.40 19.35
N LYS A 237 -13.52 -19.29 19.71
CA LYS A 237 -12.05 -19.15 19.88
C LYS A 237 -11.42 -20.29 20.72
N ALA A 238 -12.12 -20.76 21.75
CA ALA A 238 -11.64 -21.80 22.65
C ALA A 238 -11.49 -23.20 21.97
N VAL A 239 -12.22 -23.46 20.90
CA VAL A 239 -12.26 -24.78 20.25
C VAL A 239 -11.43 -24.83 18.97
N TYR A 240 -11.40 -23.74 18.20
CA TYR A 240 -10.83 -23.76 16.85
C TYR A 240 -9.70 -22.74 16.62
N GLY A 241 -9.37 -21.91 17.61
CA GLY A 241 -8.43 -20.81 17.41
C GLY A 241 -8.93 -19.79 16.37
N ASN A 242 -8.02 -18.96 15.87
CA ASN A 242 -8.34 -18.04 14.79
C ASN A 242 -8.36 -18.80 13.46
N LYS A 243 -9.52 -18.88 12.80
CA LYS A 243 -9.59 -19.39 11.43
C LYS A 243 -9.22 -18.29 10.45
N TYR A 244 -8.31 -18.63 9.56
CA TYR A 244 -8.02 -17.83 8.38
C TYR A 244 -8.78 -18.39 7.19
N THR A 245 -9.37 -17.55 6.37
CA THR A 245 -9.86 -17.97 5.06
C THR A 245 -8.66 -18.18 4.13
N ILE A 246 -8.77 -19.10 3.17
CA ILE A 246 -7.79 -19.22 2.07
C ILE A 246 -7.67 -17.83 1.43
N GLY A 247 -6.46 -17.34 1.24
CA GLY A 247 -6.19 -15.95 0.84
C GLY A 247 -6.05 -14.96 1.99
N ALA A 248 -6.13 -15.42 3.24
CA ALA A 248 -5.98 -14.63 4.46
C ALA A 248 -4.92 -15.25 5.40
N VAL A 249 -3.72 -15.52 4.90
CA VAL A 249 -2.61 -16.00 5.71
C VAL A 249 -1.98 -14.81 6.44
N SER A 250 -1.94 -14.85 7.75
CA SER A 250 -1.25 -13.84 8.55
C SER A 250 0.25 -13.88 8.27
N ALA A 251 0.85 -12.73 7.97
CA ALA A 251 2.29 -12.61 7.86
C ALA A 251 3.02 -13.16 9.11
N LYS A 252 2.43 -13.02 10.30
CA LYS A 252 2.95 -13.60 11.55
C LYS A 252 2.98 -15.13 11.56
N ASN A 253 2.17 -15.80 10.75
CA ASN A 253 2.18 -17.27 10.65
C ASN A 253 3.07 -17.77 9.51
N ALA A 254 3.47 -16.92 8.58
CA ALA A 254 4.45 -17.26 7.54
C ALA A 254 5.89 -17.33 8.07
N GLU A 255 6.15 -16.78 9.26
CA GLU A 255 7.47 -16.80 9.92
C GLU A 255 7.66 -18.00 10.87
N ARG A 256 6.70 -18.92 10.95
CA ARG A 256 6.86 -20.14 11.74
C ARG A 256 7.15 -21.31 10.80
N PRO A 257 8.33 -21.95 10.97
CA PRO A 257 8.64 -23.19 10.29
C PRO A 257 7.69 -24.32 10.71
#